data_6963253d95828c9dd155d1ac4f3bbd48
#
_entry.id   6963253d95828c9dd155d1ac4f3bbd48
#
_cell.length_a   1.000
_cell.length_b   1.000
_cell.length_c   1.000
_cell.angle_alpha   90.00
_cell.angle_beta   90.00
_cell.angle_gamma   90.00
#
_symmetry.space_group_name_H-M   'P 1'
#
loop_
_entity.id
_entity.type
_entity.pdbx_description
1 polymer ?
#
loop_
_entity_poly.entity_id
_entity_poly.type
_entity_poly.pdbx_seq_one_letter_code
_entity_poly.pdbx_strand_id
1 'polypeptide(L)'
;IDKIINNGVIVFNDPSNSRSDYDKIIGSTSVVWNETPKVTITNNGKVTDAVMLSHELAHYIYGCPESYNDTFKSEIYAIFVESLMLENLDKMGYQKDTRLFTKIRVANAYSCTKEIYNTLYVLETYMAFKDISKERMSRLFPGLSFEEYDYIINDVKYFLEKRENETEDAYDRRTNITIKMRYLIGCLVGRNIAKRFISDKSYINVIKKSYKYSEYDLIEFLKAIEVTLFDLKKEVADTIDELNRHEKIR
;
A
#
# COMPACT_ATOMS: atom_id res chain seq x y z
N ILE A 1 19.40 10.77 9.47
CA ILE A 1 19.89 10.10 8.24
C ILE A 1 21.31 9.60 8.47
N ASP A 2 22.26 10.42 8.92
CA ASP A 2 23.66 10.03 9.13
C ASP A 2 23.82 8.82 10.07
N LYS A 3 23.02 8.75 11.15
CA LYS A 3 23.01 7.58 12.05
C LYS A 3 22.52 6.31 11.35
N ILE A 4 21.54 6.42 10.46
CA ILE A 4 20.97 5.28 9.70
C ILE A 4 22.04 4.73 8.74
N ILE A 5 22.73 5.61 8.02
CA ILE A 5 23.78 5.23 7.07
C ILE A 5 24.99 4.64 7.79
N ASN A 6 25.45 5.30 8.85
CA ASN A 6 26.67 4.92 9.57
C ASN A 6 26.51 3.66 10.43
N ASN A 7 25.28 3.28 10.80
CA ASN A 7 25.02 2.10 11.63
C ASN A 7 24.73 0.82 10.80
N GLY A 8 24.94 0.84 9.49
CA GLY A 8 24.73 -0.32 8.63
C GLY A 8 23.27 -0.80 8.56
N VAL A 9 22.33 0.14 8.73
CA VAL A 9 20.89 -0.16 8.65
C VAL A 9 20.48 -0.53 7.24
N ILE A 10 21.13 0.03 6.22
CA ILE A 10 20.83 -0.24 4.81
C ILE A 10 21.73 -1.36 4.30
N VAL A 11 21.12 -2.40 3.77
CA VAL A 11 21.78 -3.57 3.17
C VAL A 11 21.47 -3.62 1.67
N PHE A 12 22.51 -3.60 0.85
CA PHE A 12 22.36 -3.75 -0.60
C PHE A 12 22.45 -5.22 -0.99
N ASN A 13 21.41 -5.70 -1.67
CA ASN A 13 21.37 -7.05 -2.22
C ASN A 13 21.79 -7.06 -3.69
N ASP A 14 22.34 -8.19 -4.16
CA ASP A 14 22.68 -8.40 -5.55
C ASP A 14 21.39 -8.46 -6.40
N PRO A 15 21.32 -7.72 -7.53
CA PRO A 15 20.19 -7.77 -8.46
C PRO A 15 19.89 -9.16 -9.02
N SER A 16 20.88 -10.04 -9.10
CA SER A 16 20.71 -11.43 -9.56
C SER A 16 19.76 -12.25 -8.67
N ASN A 17 19.55 -11.83 -7.41
CA ASN A 17 18.63 -12.46 -6.47
C ASN A 17 17.19 -11.96 -6.59
N SER A 18 16.88 -11.11 -7.56
CA SER A 18 15.54 -10.56 -7.79
C SER A 18 14.55 -11.64 -8.23
N ARG A 19 13.43 -11.79 -7.51
CA ARG A 19 12.52 -12.93 -7.67
C ARG A 19 11.44 -12.73 -8.74
N SER A 20 11.18 -11.50 -9.17
CA SER A 20 10.11 -11.19 -10.12
C SER A 20 10.52 -10.14 -11.14
N ASP A 21 9.81 -10.11 -12.28
CA ASP A 21 10.01 -9.05 -13.27
C ASP A 21 9.58 -7.67 -12.73
N TYR A 22 8.64 -7.64 -11.80
CA TYR A 22 8.27 -6.43 -11.08
C TYR A 22 9.46 -5.88 -10.29
N ASP A 23 10.15 -6.72 -9.53
CA ASP A 23 11.34 -6.35 -8.76
C ASP A 23 12.49 -5.86 -9.65
N LYS A 24 12.60 -6.38 -10.87
CA LYS A 24 13.60 -5.92 -11.85
C LYS A 24 13.29 -4.54 -12.42
N ILE A 25 12.00 -4.16 -12.45
CA ILE A 25 11.56 -2.88 -13.02
C ILE A 25 11.54 -1.79 -11.95
N ILE A 26 10.99 -2.07 -10.78
CA ILE A 26 10.79 -1.08 -9.70
C ILE A 26 11.89 -1.17 -8.66
N GLY A 27 12.53 -2.31 -8.49
CA GLY A 27 13.39 -2.65 -7.38
C GLY A 27 12.65 -3.48 -6.33
N SER A 28 13.41 -4.20 -5.52
CA SER A 28 12.88 -4.95 -4.38
C SER A 28 13.49 -4.39 -3.11
N THR A 29 12.62 -3.97 -2.21
CA THR A 29 13.01 -3.42 -0.91
C THR A 29 12.12 -4.01 0.18
N SER A 30 12.63 -4.07 1.38
CA SER A 30 11.86 -4.49 2.55
C SER A 30 12.52 -4.04 3.84
N VAL A 31 11.72 -3.85 4.88
CA VAL A 31 12.24 -3.74 6.25
C VAL A 31 12.21 -5.12 6.89
N VAL A 32 13.35 -5.58 7.35
CA VAL A 32 13.47 -6.82 8.12
C VAL A 32 13.40 -6.47 9.60
N TRP A 33 12.30 -6.86 10.24
CA TRP A 33 12.05 -6.65 11.65
C TRP A 33 12.59 -7.81 12.47
N ASN A 34 13.72 -7.61 13.11
CA ASN A 34 14.34 -8.53 14.06
C ASN A 34 15.03 -7.72 15.16
N GLU A 35 15.88 -8.34 15.99
CA GLU A 35 16.63 -7.66 17.05
C GLU A 35 17.44 -6.45 16.56
N THR A 36 17.87 -6.46 15.30
CA THR A 36 18.54 -5.35 14.62
C THR A 36 17.84 -5.04 13.30
N PRO A 37 16.76 -4.24 13.30
CA PRO A 37 16.00 -3.94 12.09
C PRO A 37 16.88 -3.35 10.99
N LYS A 38 16.66 -3.82 9.75
CA LYS A 38 17.42 -3.41 8.57
C LYS A 38 16.50 -3.15 7.39
N VAL A 39 16.87 -2.17 6.58
CA VAL A 39 16.29 -1.92 5.27
C VAL A 39 17.13 -2.62 4.22
N THR A 40 16.55 -3.57 3.51
CA THR A 40 17.21 -4.25 2.39
C THR A 40 16.75 -3.65 1.08
N ILE A 41 17.67 -3.43 0.16
CA ILE A 41 17.37 -2.91 -1.18
C ILE A 41 18.14 -3.70 -2.23
N THR A 42 17.46 -4.10 -3.29
CA THR A 42 18.10 -4.60 -4.51
C THR A 42 18.37 -3.41 -5.42
N ASN A 43 19.65 -3.03 -5.51
CA ASN A 43 20.06 -1.88 -6.30
C ASN A 43 20.18 -2.28 -7.78
N ASN A 44 19.25 -1.81 -8.60
CA ASN A 44 19.24 -2.04 -10.06
C ASN A 44 19.94 -0.92 -10.84
N GLY A 45 20.54 0.06 -10.16
CA GLY A 45 21.17 1.23 -10.77
C GLY A 45 20.16 2.20 -11.41
N LYS A 46 18.91 2.17 -10.96
CA LYS A 46 17.84 3.02 -11.47
C LYS A 46 17.54 4.15 -10.51
N VAL A 47 17.08 5.26 -11.04
CA VAL A 47 16.59 6.40 -10.24
C VAL A 47 15.45 5.97 -9.31
N THR A 48 14.63 5.03 -9.73
CA THR A 48 13.53 4.46 -8.96
C THR A 48 13.97 3.71 -7.70
N ASP A 49 15.22 3.26 -7.63
CA ASP A 49 15.77 2.63 -6.41
C ASP A 49 15.76 3.62 -5.23
N ALA A 50 15.99 4.92 -5.51
CA ALA A 50 15.89 5.96 -4.48
C ALA A 50 14.45 6.13 -3.96
N VAL A 51 13.46 5.95 -4.81
CA VAL A 51 12.03 6.02 -4.44
C VAL A 51 11.68 4.86 -3.52
N MET A 52 12.07 3.64 -3.90
CA MET A 52 11.83 2.45 -3.10
C MET A 52 12.56 2.50 -1.76
N LEU A 53 13.82 2.96 -1.77
CA LEU A 53 14.57 3.14 -0.53
C LEU A 53 13.90 4.15 0.40
N SER A 54 13.38 5.25 -0.14
CA SER A 54 12.67 6.26 0.66
C SER A 54 11.39 5.71 1.29
N HIS A 55 10.66 4.84 0.58
CA HIS A 55 9.49 4.14 1.06
C HIS A 55 9.82 3.24 2.25
N GLU A 56 10.82 2.37 2.12
CA GLU A 56 11.21 1.46 3.20
C GLU A 56 11.87 2.17 4.39
N LEU A 57 12.59 3.26 4.15
CA LEU A 57 13.09 4.10 5.23
C LEU A 57 11.96 4.76 6.01
N ALA A 58 10.84 5.09 5.37
CA ALA A 58 9.68 5.60 6.06
C ALA A 58 9.07 4.53 6.98
N HIS A 59 8.94 3.29 6.53
CA HIS A 59 8.55 2.16 7.39
C HIS A 59 9.53 1.98 8.55
N TYR A 60 10.83 1.99 8.29
CA TYR A 60 11.83 1.86 9.33
C TYR A 60 11.73 2.97 10.39
N ILE A 61 11.49 4.21 9.98
CA ILE A 61 11.34 5.37 10.88
C ILE A 61 10.02 5.29 11.65
N TYR A 62 8.95 4.82 11.02
CA TYR A 62 7.66 4.64 11.67
C TYR A 62 7.75 3.61 12.80
N GLY A 63 8.49 2.55 12.60
CA GLY A 63 8.62 1.43 13.52
C GLY A 63 7.77 0.22 13.12
N CYS A 64 7.96 -0.88 13.83
CA CYS A 64 7.16 -2.09 13.63
C CYS A 64 5.70 -1.81 13.99
N PRO A 65 4.74 -2.04 13.07
CA PRO A 65 3.33 -1.86 13.37
C PRO A 65 2.86 -2.81 14.49
N GLU A 66 2.21 -2.26 15.51
CA GLU A 66 1.66 -3.05 16.63
C GLU A 66 0.23 -3.52 16.38
N SER A 67 -0.47 -2.90 15.43
CA SER A 67 -1.87 -3.19 15.11
C SER A 67 -2.15 -3.10 13.61
N TYR A 68 -3.32 -3.61 13.17
CA TYR A 68 -3.78 -3.44 11.79
C TYR A 68 -3.90 -1.99 11.36
N ASN A 69 -4.41 -1.12 12.25
CA ASN A 69 -4.52 0.31 11.98
C ASN A 69 -3.14 0.94 11.79
N ASP A 70 -2.15 0.48 12.54
CA ASP A 70 -0.76 0.91 12.39
C ASP A 70 -0.18 0.46 11.05
N THR A 71 -0.56 -0.72 10.56
CA THR A 71 -0.18 -1.21 9.23
C THR A 71 -0.69 -0.29 8.12
N PHE A 72 -1.95 0.16 8.18
CA PHE A 72 -2.49 1.15 7.24
C PHE A 72 -1.77 2.48 7.34
N LYS A 73 -1.55 2.99 8.55
CA LYS A 73 -0.83 4.25 8.78
C LYS A 73 0.61 4.17 8.29
N SER A 74 1.30 3.08 8.58
CA SER A 74 2.67 2.83 8.12
C SER A 74 2.77 2.91 6.60
N GLU A 75 1.85 2.28 5.87
CA GLU A 75 1.80 2.33 4.41
C GLU A 75 1.46 3.74 3.89
N ILE A 76 0.53 4.44 4.54
CA ILE A 76 0.18 5.83 4.20
C ILE A 76 1.41 6.74 4.30
N TYR A 77 2.19 6.63 5.37
CA TYR A 77 3.40 7.44 5.56
C TYR A 77 4.51 7.04 4.59
N ALA A 78 4.65 5.76 4.28
CA ALA A 78 5.61 5.29 3.29
C ALA A 78 5.30 5.84 1.90
N ILE A 79 4.04 5.78 1.45
CA ILE A 79 3.60 6.36 0.18
C ILE A 79 3.67 7.89 0.19
N PHE A 80 3.44 8.54 1.33
CA PHE A 80 3.68 9.98 1.47
C PHE A 80 5.13 10.34 1.16
N VAL A 81 6.10 9.68 1.78
CA VAL A 81 7.53 9.93 1.57
C VAL A 81 7.96 9.55 0.16
N GLU A 82 7.47 8.42 -0.38
CA GLU A 82 7.62 8.00 -1.77
C GLU A 82 7.20 9.11 -2.73
N SER A 83 6.02 9.70 -2.51
CA SER A 83 5.47 10.77 -3.36
C SER A 83 6.32 12.04 -3.29
N LEU A 84 6.89 12.37 -2.15
CA LEU A 84 7.81 13.50 -2.02
C LEU A 84 9.14 13.26 -2.76
N MET A 85 9.64 12.01 -2.74
CA MET A 85 10.83 11.64 -3.49
C MET A 85 10.58 11.74 -4.98
N LEU A 86 9.43 11.25 -5.48
CA LEU A 86 9.02 11.37 -6.88
C LEU A 86 8.98 12.84 -7.34
N GLU A 87 8.35 13.71 -6.57
CA GLU A 87 8.29 15.15 -6.85
C GLU A 87 9.70 15.78 -6.91
N ASN A 88 10.60 15.37 -6.02
CA ASN A 88 11.97 15.86 -6.02
C ASN A 88 12.75 15.38 -7.25
N LEU A 89 12.61 14.11 -7.62
CA LEU A 89 13.24 13.56 -8.82
C LEU A 89 12.69 14.19 -10.11
N ASP A 90 11.40 14.52 -10.16
CA ASP A 90 10.81 15.27 -11.26
C ASP A 90 11.49 16.64 -11.45
N LYS A 91 11.73 17.36 -10.37
CA LYS A 91 12.44 18.65 -10.38
C LYS A 91 13.90 18.52 -10.81
N MET A 92 14.51 17.34 -10.58
CA MET A 92 15.87 17.03 -11.01
C MET A 92 15.96 16.57 -12.48
N GLY A 93 14.84 16.44 -13.20
CA GLY A 93 14.82 16.09 -14.62
C GLY A 93 14.53 14.62 -14.94
N TYR A 94 14.11 13.82 -13.94
CA TYR A 94 13.85 12.37 -14.11
C TYR A 94 12.36 12.07 -14.39
N GLN A 95 11.62 12.99 -15.05
CA GLN A 95 10.17 12.87 -15.26
C GLN A 95 9.74 11.58 -15.99
N LYS A 96 10.58 11.06 -16.87
CA LYS A 96 10.26 9.81 -17.58
C LYS A 96 10.20 8.61 -16.63
N ASP A 97 11.19 8.53 -15.74
CA ASP A 97 11.32 7.40 -14.80
C ASP A 97 10.27 7.48 -13.70
N THR A 98 10.04 8.68 -13.15
CA THR A 98 9.04 8.91 -12.10
C THR A 98 7.62 8.67 -12.60
N ARG A 99 7.29 9.03 -13.84
CA ARG A 99 6.00 8.73 -14.47
C ARG A 99 5.80 7.23 -14.67
N LEU A 100 6.81 6.52 -15.17
CA LEU A 100 6.73 5.07 -15.33
C LEU A 100 6.53 4.39 -13.97
N PHE A 101 7.31 4.79 -12.96
CA PHE A 101 7.17 4.29 -11.60
C PHE A 101 5.77 4.52 -11.05
N THR A 102 5.27 5.76 -11.12
CA THR A 102 3.93 6.12 -10.66
C THR A 102 2.85 5.29 -11.35
N LYS A 103 2.95 5.12 -12.69
CA LYS A 103 2.00 4.30 -13.46
C LYS A 103 1.97 2.85 -12.96
N ILE A 104 3.12 2.24 -12.77
CA ILE A 104 3.22 0.85 -12.29
C ILE A 104 2.70 0.74 -10.85
N ARG A 105 3.10 1.67 -9.98
CA ARG A 105 2.70 1.67 -8.56
C ARG A 105 1.20 1.82 -8.39
N VAL A 106 0.61 2.77 -9.11
CA VAL A 106 -0.84 3.01 -9.11
C VAL A 106 -1.58 1.81 -9.71
N ALA A 107 -1.15 1.30 -10.87
CA ALA A 107 -1.77 0.13 -11.48
C ALA A 107 -1.75 -1.06 -10.53
N ASN A 108 -0.65 -1.30 -9.82
CA ASN A 108 -0.53 -2.36 -8.83
C ASN A 108 -1.48 -2.14 -7.64
N ALA A 109 -1.53 -0.93 -7.09
CA ALA A 109 -2.44 -0.62 -5.97
C ALA A 109 -3.92 -0.80 -6.35
N TYR A 110 -4.31 -0.48 -7.59
CA TYR A 110 -5.68 -0.58 -8.08
C TYR A 110 -6.04 -1.95 -8.67
N SER A 111 -5.06 -2.78 -9.03
CA SER A 111 -5.31 -4.12 -9.58
C SER A 111 -6.14 -5.00 -8.64
N CYS A 112 -5.94 -4.82 -7.33
CA CYS A 112 -6.67 -5.56 -6.30
C CYS A 112 -8.08 -5.04 -6.01
N THR A 113 -8.50 -3.92 -6.60
CA THR A 113 -9.80 -3.28 -6.28
C THR A 113 -10.97 -4.20 -6.58
N LYS A 114 -10.94 -4.92 -7.71
CA LYS A 114 -11.98 -5.89 -8.08
C LYS A 114 -12.07 -7.02 -7.06
N GLU A 115 -10.94 -7.57 -6.64
CA GLU A 115 -10.89 -8.65 -5.66
C GLU A 115 -11.40 -8.20 -4.30
N ILE A 116 -10.96 -7.01 -3.84
CA ILE A 116 -11.45 -6.40 -2.60
C ILE A 116 -12.97 -6.23 -2.65
N TYR A 117 -13.49 -5.68 -3.75
CA TYR A 117 -14.93 -5.48 -3.95
C TYR A 117 -15.68 -6.81 -3.88
N ASN A 118 -15.22 -7.81 -4.63
CA ASN A 118 -15.85 -9.14 -4.65
C ASN A 118 -15.85 -9.78 -3.27
N THR A 119 -14.73 -9.71 -2.54
CA THR A 119 -14.64 -10.31 -1.19
C THR A 119 -15.55 -9.58 -0.19
N LEU A 120 -15.60 -8.25 -0.22
CA LEU A 120 -16.52 -7.48 0.63
C LEU A 120 -17.99 -7.80 0.32
N TYR A 121 -18.34 -7.95 -0.96
CA TYR A 121 -19.69 -8.30 -1.35
C TYR A 121 -20.08 -9.72 -0.93
N VAL A 122 -19.14 -10.67 -1.02
CA VAL A 122 -19.35 -12.04 -0.52
C VAL A 122 -19.51 -12.05 0.99
N LEU A 123 -18.68 -11.28 1.71
CA LEU A 123 -18.80 -11.12 3.16
C LEU A 123 -20.17 -10.54 3.56
N GLU A 124 -20.62 -9.48 2.89
CA GLU A 124 -21.94 -8.89 3.11
C GLU A 124 -23.06 -9.91 2.85
N THR A 125 -22.94 -10.66 1.74
CA THR A 125 -23.90 -11.73 1.41
C THR A 125 -23.94 -12.81 2.48
N TYR A 126 -22.77 -13.24 2.97
CA TYR A 126 -22.70 -14.22 4.06
C TYR A 126 -23.32 -13.67 5.35
N MET A 127 -23.03 -12.42 5.71
CA MET A 127 -23.61 -11.79 6.90
C MET A 127 -25.14 -11.73 6.83
N ALA A 128 -25.68 -11.44 5.64
CA ALA A 128 -27.13 -11.36 5.41
C ALA A 128 -27.82 -12.72 5.38
N PHE A 129 -27.23 -13.72 4.72
CA PHE A 129 -27.89 -14.98 4.39
C PHE A 129 -27.27 -16.22 5.02
N LYS A 130 -26.09 -16.10 5.62
CA LYS A 130 -25.27 -17.21 6.18
C LYS A 130 -24.96 -18.31 5.15
N ASP A 131 -24.91 -17.96 3.87
CA ASP A 131 -24.69 -18.87 2.76
C ASP A 131 -23.71 -18.28 1.74
N ILE A 132 -22.60 -18.98 1.52
CA ILE A 132 -21.57 -18.68 0.53
C ILE A 132 -21.30 -19.89 -0.36
N SER A 133 -22.35 -20.69 -0.64
CA SER A 133 -22.22 -21.85 -1.54
C SER A 133 -21.79 -21.42 -2.96
N LYS A 134 -21.11 -22.34 -3.67
CA LYS A 134 -20.71 -22.10 -5.07
C LYS A 134 -21.90 -21.78 -5.96
N GLU A 135 -23.04 -22.44 -5.74
CA GLU A 135 -24.27 -22.20 -6.48
C GLU A 135 -24.78 -20.78 -6.29
N ARG A 136 -24.71 -20.26 -5.07
CA ARG A 136 -25.07 -18.87 -4.79
C ARG A 136 -24.08 -17.90 -5.42
N MET A 137 -22.79 -18.18 -5.27
CA MET A 137 -21.72 -17.36 -5.83
C MET A 137 -21.80 -17.28 -7.37
N SER A 138 -22.07 -18.40 -8.05
CA SER A 138 -22.20 -18.43 -9.51
C SER A 138 -23.39 -17.60 -10.03
N ARG A 139 -24.45 -17.44 -9.23
CA ARG A 139 -25.58 -16.56 -9.57
C ARG A 139 -25.25 -15.09 -9.37
N LEU A 140 -24.46 -14.76 -8.33
CA LEU A 140 -24.10 -13.38 -8.00
C LEU A 140 -22.98 -12.85 -8.91
N PHE A 141 -22.07 -13.74 -9.32
CA PHE A 141 -20.88 -13.40 -10.11
C PHE A 141 -20.72 -14.35 -11.31
N PRO A 142 -21.63 -14.31 -12.29
CA PRO A 142 -21.64 -15.28 -13.40
C PRO A 142 -20.39 -15.26 -14.29
N GLY A 143 -19.53 -14.26 -14.14
CA GLY A 143 -18.29 -14.11 -14.91
C GLY A 143 -17.03 -14.63 -14.23
N LEU A 144 -17.12 -15.17 -13.00
CA LEU A 144 -15.96 -15.73 -12.30
C LEU A 144 -15.80 -17.22 -12.60
N SER A 145 -14.57 -17.70 -12.65
CA SER A 145 -14.26 -19.13 -12.70
C SER A 145 -14.50 -19.82 -11.35
N PHE A 146 -14.55 -21.15 -11.36
CA PHE A 146 -14.67 -21.92 -10.11
C PHE A 146 -13.48 -21.71 -9.18
N GLU A 147 -12.28 -21.54 -9.72
CA GLU A 147 -11.07 -21.28 -8.96
C GLU A 147 -11.11 -19.91 -8.26
N GLU A 148 -11.61 -18.88 -8.97
CA GLU A 148 -11.83 -17.55 -8.41
C GLU A 148 -12.87 -17.58 -7.28
N TYR A 149 -13.94 -18.38 -7.41
CA TYR A 149 -14.91 -18.58 -6.32
C TYR A 149 -14.26 -19.22 -5.09
N ASP A 150 -13.50 -20.30 -5.27
CA ASP A 150 -12.85 -20.98 -4.17
C ASP A 150 -11.88 -20.04 -3.45
N TYR A 151 -11.16 -19.20 -4.20
CA TYR A 151 -10.26 -18.21 -3.63
C TYR A 151 -11.03 -17.19 -2.76
N ILE A 152 -12.10 -16.58 -3.30
CA ILE A 152 -12.90 -15.59 -2.57
C ILE A 152 -13.59 -16.21 -1.35
N ILE A 153 -14.16 -17.41 -1.50
CA ILE A 153 -14.81 -18.11 -0.39
C ILE A 153 -13.81 -18.43 0.73
N ASN A 154 -12.60 -18.83 0.38
CA ASN A 154 -11.55 -19.11 1.36
C ASN A 154 -11.09 -17.83 2.06
N ASP A 155 -10.90 -16.73 1.34
CA ASP A 155 -10.58 -15.42 1.93
C ASP A 155 -11.65 -14.99 2.95
N VAL A 156 -12.93 -15.13 2.61
CA VAL A 156 -14.04 -14.80 3.53
C VAL A 156 -14.07 -15.73 4.74
N LYS A 157 -13.89 -17.03 4.53
CA LYS A 157 -13.81 -17.99 5.64
C LYS A 157 -12.65 -17.66 6.57
N TYR A 158 -11.47 -17.37 6.02
CA TYR A 158 -10.31 -16.98 6.83
C TYR A 158 -10.54 -15.69 7.59
N PHE A 159 -11.24 -14.74 7.01
CA PHE A 159 -11.61 -13.49 7.66
C PHE A 159 -12.60 -13.69 8.83
N LEU A 160 -13.52 -14.66 8.70
CA LEU A 160 -14.57 -14.94 9.69
C LEU A 160 -14.12 -15.92 10.80
N GLU A 161 -13.18 -16.80 10.51
CA GLU A 161 -12.74 -17.85 11.43
C GLU A 161 -11.51 -17.42 12.23
N LYS A 162 -11.74 -16.86 13.41
CA LYS A 162 -10.65 -16.69 14.39
C LYS A 162 -10.26 -18.08 14.93
N ARG A 163 -9.05 -18.53 14.63
CA ARG A 163 -8.51 -19.77 15.20
C ARG A 163 -7.91 -19.50 16.57
N GLU A 164 -8.33 -20.29 17.55
CA GLU A 164 -7.67 -20.30 18.87
C GLU A 164 -6.20 -20.68 18.68
N ASN A 165 -5.29 -19.97 19.34
CA ASN A 165 -3.82 -20.17 19.29
C ASN A 165 -3.11 -19.83 17.97
N GLU A 166 -3.70 -19.01 17.12
CA GLU A 166 -3.01 -18.54 15.94
C GLU A 166 -2.02 -17.42 16.28
N THR A 167 -0.82 -17.50 15.69
CA THR A 167 0.14 -16.40 15.76
C THR A 167 -0.39 -15.19 14.96
N GLU A 168 -0.08 -13.98 15.40
CA GLU A 168 -0.46 -12.74 14.74
C GLU A 168 -0.03 -12.73 13.26
N ASP A 169 1.17 -13.21 12.96
CA ASP A 169 1.70 -13.42 11.61
C ASP A 169 0.84 -14.36 10.74
N ALA A 170 0.29 -15.42 11.32
CA ALA A 170 -0.54 -16.37 10.58
C ALA A 170 -1.93 -15.80 10.32
N TYR A 171 -2.45 -14.99 11.24
CA TYR A 171 -3.68 -14.24 11.05
C TYR A 171 -3.52 -13.17 9.96
N ASP A 172 -2.42 -12.44 9.93
CA ASP A 172 -2.11 -11.44 8.91
C ASP A 172 -2.00 -12.04 7.51
N ARG A 173 -1.34 -13.19 7.38
CA ARG A 173 -1.24 -13.90 6.10
C ARG A 173 -2.59 -14.38 5.58
N ARG A 174 -3.53 -14.67 6.47
CA ARG A 174 -4.88 -15.09 6.12
C ARG A 174 -5.76 -13.95 5.66
N THR A 175 -5.52 -12.75 6.14
CA THR A 175 -6.32 -11.56 5.76
C THR A 175 -5.77 -10.89 4.51
N ASN A 176 -5.63 -11.68 3.44
CA ASN A 176 -5.16 -11.21 2.13
C ASN A 176 -5.87 -9.92 1.66
N ILE A 177 -7.14 -9.76 2.04
CA ILE A 177 -7.92 -8.56 1.78
C ILE A 177 -7.37 -7.33 2.52
N THR A 178 -6.97 -7.49 3.79
CA THR A 178 -6.41 -6.39 4.58
C THR A 178 -5.07 -5.94 3.99
N ILE A 179 -4.24 -6.91 3.56
CA ILE A 179 -2.97 -6.63 2.91
C ILE A 179 -3.18 -5.87 1.59
N LYS A 180 -4.16 -6.27 0.77
CA LYS A 180 -4.50 -5.59 -0.48
C LYS A 180 -5.08 -4.21 -0.22
N MET A 181 -5.97 -4.08 0.77
CA MET A 181 -6.56 -2.79 1.17
C MET A 181 -5.51 -1.79 1.64
N ARG A 182 -4.49 -2.22 2.39
CA ARG A 182 -3.46 -1.29 2.88
C ARG A 182 -2.72 -0.58 1.75
N TYR A 183 -2.40 -1.30 0.66
CA TYR A 183 -1.74 -0.71 -0.49
C TYR A 183 -2.65 0.27 -1.23
N LEU A 184 -3.93 -0.07 -1.40
CA LEU A 184 -4.91 0.83 -2.02
C LEU A 184 -5.13 2.08 -1.17
N ILE A 185 -5.37 1.93 0.12
CA ILE A 185 -5.57 3.04 1.07
C ILE A 185 -4.29 3.87 1.19
N GLY A 186 -3.14 3.20 1.30
CA GLY A 186 -1.82 3.86 1.33
C GLY A 186 -1.61 4.74 0.10
N CYS A 187 -1.90 4.20 -1.09
CA CYS A 187 -1.77 4.93 -2.34
C CYS A 187 -2.70 6.16 -2.38
N LEU A 188 -3.99 5.98 -2.05
CA LEU A 188 -4.97 7.07 -2.08
C LEU A 188 -4.65 8.17 -1.06
N VAL A 189 -4.46 7.78 0.20
CA VAL A 189 -4.28 8.74 1.30
C VAL A 189 -2.87 9.32 1.27
N GLY A 190 -1.84 8.49 1.08
CA GLY A 190 -0.44 8.93 1.05
C GLY A 190 -0.17 9.95 -0.05
N ARG A 191 -0.70 9.73 -1.26
CA ARG A 191 -0.61 10.70 -2.37
C ARG A 191 -1.38 11.99 -2.08
N ASN A 192 -2.58 11.89 -1.49
CA ASN A 192 -3.38 13.05 -1.13
C ASN A 192 -2.64 13.95 -0.12
N ILE A 193 -2.13 13.38 0.97
CA ILE A 193 -1.39 14.17 1.98
C ILE A 193 -0.06 14.71 1.42
N ALA A 194 0.57 14.03 0.47
CA ALA A 194 1.76 14.53 -0.20
C ALA A 194 1.44 15.78 -1.05
N LYS A 195 0.38 15.76 -1.83
CA LYS A 195 -0.10 16.92 -2.61
C LYS A 195 -0.40 18.11 -1.70
N ARG A 196 -1.09 17.88 -0.57
CA ARG A 196 -1.37 18.93 0.43
C ARG A 196 -0.09 19.51 1.01
N PHE A 197 0.85 18.67 1.42
CA PHE A 197 2.14 19.13 1.95
C PHE A 197 2.98 19.86 0.92
N ILE A 198 2.95 19.45 -0.35
CA ILE A 198 3.67 20.14 -1.43
C ILE A 198 3.09 21.55 -1.62
N SER A 199 1.77 21.68 -1.57
CA SER A 199 1.05 22.95 -1.71
C SER A 199 1.19 23.86 -0.48
N ASP A 200 1.15 23.25 0.72
CA ASP A 200 1.29 23.98 1.99
C ASP A 200 2.20 23.21 2.95
N LYS A 201 3.41 23.70 3.15
CA LYS A 201 4.40 23.09 4.04
C LYS A 201 3.97 23.08 5.50
N SER A 202 3.06 23.94 5.93
CA SER A 202 2.52 23.97 7.29
C SER A 202 1.70 22.71 7.63
N TYR A 203 1.17 22.01 6.60
CA TYR A 203 0.44 20.76 6.74
C TYR A 203 1.25 19.64 7.43
N ILE A 204 2.58 19.77 7.45
CA ILE A 204 3.45 18.85 8.24
C ILE A 204 3.04 18.81 9.72
N ASN A 205 2.46 19.87 10.26
CA ASN A 205 2.04 19.91 11.65
C ASN A 205 0.80 19.03 11.89
N VAL A 206 -0.08 18.90 10.89
CA VAL A 206 -1.22 17.98 10.90
C VAL A 206 -0.71 16.54 10.88
N ILE A 207 0.23 16.23 9.96
CA ILE A 207 0.86 14.91 9.87
C ILE A 207 1.56 14.53 11.17
N LYS A 208 2.35 15.43 11.76
CA LYS A 208 3.05 15.19 13.03
C LYS A 208 2.10 14.94 14.21
N LYS A 209 0.95 15.62 14.23
CA LYS A 209 -0.06 15.37 15.26
C LYS A 209 -0.67 13.97 15.10
N SER A 210 -0.98 13.58 13.86
CA SER A 210 -1.58 12.27 13.58
C SER A 210 -0.64 11.10 13.90
N TYR A 211 0.67 11.29 13.74
CA TYR A 211 1.67 10.27 14.06
C TYR A 211 1.66 9.81 15.52
N LYS A 212 1.32 10.69 16.43
CA LYS A 212 1.30 10.40 17.88
C LYS A 212 0.10 9.57 18.33
N TYR A 213 -0.90 9.39 17.48
CA TYR A 213 -2.16 8.74 17.80
C TYR A 213 -2.22 7.36 17.17
N SER A 214 -1.48 6.40 17.72
CA SER A 214 -1.57 4.97 17.36
C SER A 214 -2.95 4.37 17.69
N GLU A 215 -3.71 5.00 18.57
CA GLU A 215 -4.98 4.52 19.13
C GLU A 215 -6.20 4.76 18.23
N TYR A 216 -6.06 5.50 17.13
CA TYR A 216 -7.20 5.79 16.26
C TYR A 216 -7.46 4.64 15.29
N ASP A 217 -8.74 4.32 15.14
CA ASP A 217 -9.18 3.56 13.98
C ASP A 217 -8.91 4.34 12.68
N LEU A 218 -9.02 3.69 11.53
CA LEU A 218 -8.72 4.32 10.24
C LEU A 218 -9.57 5.57 10.00
N ILE A 219 -10.83 5.57 10.43
CA ILE A 219 -11.75 6.71 10.26
C ILE A 219 -11.30 7.90 11.12
N GLU A 220 -10.96 7.65 12.37
CA GLU A 220 -10.44 8.70 13.27
C GLU A 220 -9.08 9.22 12.79
N PHE A 221 -8.24 8.34 12.26
CA PHE A 221 -6.98 8.75 11.65
C PHE A 221 -7.21 9.68 10.43
N LEU A 222 -8.14 9.33 9.52
CA LEU A 222 -8.47 10.17 8.37
C LEU A 222 -8.99 11.55 8.81
N LYS A 223 -9.81 11.61 9.87
CA LYS A 223 -10.23 12.87 10.47
C LYS A 223 -9.03 13.65 11.03
N ALA A 224 -8.12 12.99 11.73
CA ALA A 224 -6.94 13.63 12.33
C ALA A 224 -5.99 14.24 11.29
N ILE A 225 -5.91 13.65 10.10
CA ILE A 225 -5.16 14.18 8.96
C ILE A 225 -6.01 15.06 8.03
N GLU A 226 -7.25 15.37 8.42
CA GLU A 226 -8.17 16.23 7.67
C GLU A 226 -8.47 15.74 6.25
N VAL A 227 -8.45 14.41 6.02
CA VAL A 227 -8.78 13.77 4.75
C VAL A 227 -10.20 13.25 4.79
N THR A 228 -11.02 13.68 3.84
CA THR A 228 -12.42 13.27 3.71
C THR A 228 -12.61 12.22 2.62
N LEU A 229 -13.77 11.55 2.62
CA LEU A 229 -14.15 10.66 1.51
C LEU A 229 -14.25 11.40 0.17
N PHE A 230 -14.57 12.70 0.20
CA PHE A 230 -14.59 13.52 -1.01
C PHE A 230 -13.18 13.70 -1.57
N ASP A 231 -12.19 13.94 -0.71
CA ASP A 231 -10.79 14.04 -1.12
C ASP A 231 -10.30 12.74 -1.74
N LEU A 232 -10.67 11.59 -1.16
CA LEU A 232 -10.30 10.28 -1.70
C LEU A 232 -10.96 10.01 -3.06
N LYS A 233 -12.24 10.35 -3.22
CA LYS A 233 -12.93 10.26 -4.53
C LYS A 233 -12.26 11.14 -5.58
N LYS A 234 -11.87 12.34 -5.21
CA LYS A 234 -11.12 13.24 -6.09
C LYS A 234 -9.76 12.67 -6.45
N GLU A 235 -9.02 12.10 -5.48
CA GLU A 235 -7.73 11.47 -5.76
C GLU A 235 -7.85 10.31 -6.76
N VAL A 236 -8.91 9.50 -6.68
CA VAL A 236 -9.20 8.45 -7.67
C VAL A 236 -9.39 9.06 -9.06
N ALA A 237 -10.23 10.08 -9.18
CA ALA A 237 -10.50 10.73 -10.46
C ALA A 237 -9.23 11.36 -11.05
N ASP A 238 -8.48 12.12 -10.25
CA ASP A 238 -7.21 12.74 -10.65
C ASP A 238 -6.19 11.69 -11.13
N THR A 239 -6.13 10.54 -10.45
CA THR A 239 -5.23 9.44 -10.79
C THR A 239 -5.61 8.80 -12.12
N ILE A 240 -6.90 8.56 -12.36
CA ILE A 240 -7.41 8.02 -13.63
C ILE A 240 -7.09 9.00 -14.78
N ASP A 241 -7.31 10.29 -14.56
CA ASP A 241 -7.01 11.33 -15.55
C ASP A 241 -5.50 11.44 -15.84
N GLU A 242 -4.67 11.27 -14.83
CA GLU A 242 -3.21 11.22 -14.98
C GLU A 242 -2.78 10.03 -15.86
N LEU A 243 -3.28 8.84 -15.58
CA LEU A 243 -3.01 7.63 -16.36
C LEU A 243 -3.46 7.78 -17.81
N ASN A 244 -4.66 8.30 -18.06
CA ASN A 244 -5.23 8.49 -19.40
C ASN A 244 -4.47 9.54 -20.22
N ARG A 245 -3.98 10.60 -19.61
CA ARG A 245 -3.17 11.63 -20.31
C ARG A 245 -1.89 11.05 -20.86
N HIS A 246 -1.31 10.05 -20.21
CA HIS A 246 -0.06 9.43 -20.64
C HIS A 246 -0.23 8.41 -21.77
N GLU A 247 -1.45 7.92 -22.05
CA GLU A 247 -1.72 7.04 -23.20
C GLU A 247 -1.83 7.81 -24.52
N LYS A 248 -2.14 9.11 -24.48
CA LYS A 248 -2.31 9.95 -25.68
C LYS A 248 -1.00 10.52 -26.24
N ILE A 249 0.13 10.26 -25.59
CA ILE A 249 1.47 10.76 -26.00
C ILE A 249 2.31 9.65 -26.67
N ARG A 250 1.64 8.66 -27.29
CA ARG A 250 2.27 7.66 -28.16
C ARG A 250 2.11 8.02 -29.62
#